data_104efbf58e8a4998c100c65813fdaebc
#
_entry.id   104efbf58e8a4998c100c65813fdaebc
#
_cell.length_a   1.000
_cell.length_b   1.000
_cell.length_c   1.000
_cell.angle_alpha   90.00
_cell.angle_beta   90.00
_cell.angle_gamma   90.00
#
_symmetry.space_group_name_H-M   'P 1'
#
loop_
_entity.id
_entity.type
_entity.pdbx_description
1 polymer ?
#
loop_
_entity_poly.entity_id
_entity_poly.type
_entity_poly.pdbx_seq_one_letter_code
_entity_poly.pdbx_strand_id
1 'polypeptide(L)'
;MEESNEPEALWIPNNNYFPNRNGYKPRYIIIHGTAGFTSAVEVANFFKSTEKGDNPVSTHYIIDLDGKLVQCNSESDGAYANGGVSEGHDAWWSKSLNPNLVTLSIEHVKLSRDNSDDIPDMQKEASFLLVKHLCERHNIPRRWANAEGGITGHYSMDPIHRSFCPGPYPWEELFAYLNTEK
;
A
#
# COMPACT_ATOMS: atom_id res chain seq x y z
N MET A 1 -13.72 -0.26 20.19
CA MET A 1 -12.49 0.36 19.62
C MET A 1 -12.13 -0.47 18.42
N GLU A 2 -11.99 0.12 17.24
CA GLU A 2 -11.43 -0.61 16.10
C GLU A 2 -9.97 -0.92 16.44
N GLU A 3 -9.64 -2.20 16.35
CA GLU A 3 -8.29 -2.71 16.59
C GLU A 3 -7.59 -2.89 15.24
N SER A 4 -6.26 -2.83 15.26
CA SER A 4 -5.44 -3.13 14.09
C SER A 4 -5.70 -4.56 13.59
N ASN A 5 -5.72 -4.76 12.27
CA ASN A 5 -5.76 -6.08 11.66
C ASN A 5 -4.42 -6.85 11.84
N GLU A 6 -3.33 -6.11 12.02
CA GLU A 6 -2.02 -6.63 12.40
C GLU A 6 -1.78 -6.39 13.90
N PRO A 7 -1.62 -7.44 14.72
CA PRO A 7 -1.54 -7.30 16.18
C PRO A 7 -0.42 -6.39 16.69
N GLU A 8 0.69 -6.29 15.94
CA GLU A 8 1.86 -5.49 16.31
C GLU A 8 1.86 -4.09 15.68
N ALA A 9 0.88 -3.76 14.85
CA ALA A 9 0.82 -2.46 14.22
C ALA A 9 0.27 -1.40 15.17
N LEU A 10 0.93 -0.25 15.24
CA LEU A 10 0.42 0.93 15.92
C LEU A 10 -0.79 1.46 15.14
N TRP A 11 -1.94 1.58 15.80
CA TRP A 11 -3.16 2.10 15.20
C TRP A 11 -3.20 3.62 15.28
N ILE A 12 -3.09 4.29 14.12
CA ILE A 12 -3.21 5.75 13.96
C ILE A 12 -4.26 6.02 12.86
N PRO A 13 -5.57 5.96 13.20
CA PRO A 13 -6.63 6.07 12.19
C PRO A 13 -6.81 7.47 11.65
N ASN A 14 -7.36 7.53 10.44
CA ASN A 14 -7.90 8.72 9.80
C ASN A 14 -9.25 8.42 9.13
N ASN A 15 -9.96 9.46 8.67
CA ASN A 15 -11.30 9.34 8.05
C ASN A 15 -11.24 9.38 6.51
N ASN A 16 -10.07 9.20 5.90
CA ASN A 16 -9.87 9.26 4.46
C ASN A 16 -10.03 7.87 3.82
N TYR A 17 -11.26 7.35 3.77
CA TYR A 17 -11.52 6.02 3.22
C TYR A 17 -12.94 5.89 2.66
N PHE A 18 -13.14 4.90 1.82
CA PHE A 18 -14.45 4.42 1.35
C PHE A 18 -14.95 3.33 2.29
N PRO A 19 -16.01 3.58 3.10
CA PRO A 19 -16.55 2.60 4.03
C PRO A 19 -16.93 1.29 3.32
N ASN A 20 -16.51 0.18 3.89
CA ASN A 20 -16.79 -1.16 3.36
C ASN A 20 -16.50 -1.28 1.85
N ARG A 21 -15.52 -0.52 1.32
CA ARG A 21 -15.11 -0.52 -0.09
C ARG A 21 -16.28 -0.37 -1.05
N ASN A 22 -17.35 0.30 -0.65
CA ASN A 22 -18.61 0.35 -1.40
C ASN A 22 -19.11 -1.03 -1.87
N GLY A 23 -18.85 -2.09 -1.08
CA GLY A 23 -19.24 -3.47 -1.38
C GLY A 23 -18.23 -4.29 -2.18
N TYR A 24 -17.12 -3.70 -2.63
CA TYR A 24 -16.04 -4.42 -3.30
C TYR A 24 -15.14 -5.16 -2.30
N LYS A 25 -14.32 -6.08 -2.81
CA LYS A 25 -13.31 -6.82 -2.04
C LYS A 25 -11.91 -6.49 -2.57
N PRO A 26 -10.87 -6.48 -1.70
CA PRO A 26 -9.51 -6.32 -2.16
C PRO A 26 -9.06 -7.52 -3.01
N ARG A 27 -8.42 -7.23 -4.13
CA ARG A 27 -7.83 -8.20 -5.06
C ARG A 27 -6.37 -7.91 -5.35
N TYR A 28 -5.90 -6.72 -4.97
CA TYR A 28 -4.55 -6.27 -5.25
C TYR A 28 -3.88 -5.72 -4.00
N ILE A 29 -2.57 -5.91 -3.91
CA ILE A 29 -1.70 -5.21 -2.97
C ILE A 29 -0.84 -4.24 -3.77
N ILE A 30 -0.86 -2.96 -3.37
CA ILE A 30 -0.08 -1.91 -4.01
C ILE A 30 1.03 -1.46 -3.07
N ILE A 31 2.25 -1.56 -3.56
CA ILE A 31 3.46 -1.11 -2.88
C ILE A 31 3.70 0.35 -3.25
N HIS A 32 3.89 1.20 -2.23
CA HIS A 32 4.17 2.62 -2.36
C HIS A 32 5.45 3.01 -1.60
N GLY A 33 6.04 4.12 -1.97
CA GLY A 33 7.08 4.81 -1.24
C GLY A 33 6.62 6.21 -0.86
N THR A 34 6.99 6.67 0.34
CA THR A 34 6.47 7.91 0.95
C THR A 34 7.03 9.21 0.36
N ALA A 35 8.09 9.15 -0.42
CA ALA A 35 8.67 10.31 -1.11
C ALA A 35 9.07 11.46 -0.16
N GLY A 36 9.92 11.19 0.83
CA GLY A 36 10.59 12.22 1.62
C GLY A 36 10.12 12.38 3.06
N PHE A 37 9.53 11.37 3.65
CA PHE A 37 9.22 11.31 5.09
C PHE A 37 10.31 10.60 5.88
N THR A 38 10.39 10.87 7.20
CA THR A 38 11.44 10.35 8.07
C THR A 38 10.95 9.22 8.99
N SER A 39 9.64 9.08 9.19
CA SER A 39 9.05 8.00 9.99
C SER A 39 7.62 7.66 9.59
N ALA A 40 7.18 6.45 9.92
CA ALA A 40 5.80 6.01 9.68
C ALA A 40 4.77 6.83 10.45
N VAL A 41 5.08 7.24 11.67
CA VAL A 41 4.21 8.09 12.50
C VAL A 41 4.03 9.48 11.87
N GLU A 42 5.10 10.05 11.31
CA GLU A 42 5.04 11.32 10.59
C GLU A 42 4.09 11.22 9.38
N VAL A 43 4.19 10.15 8.59
CA VAL A 43 3.31 9.90 7.44
C VAL A 43 1.84 9.75 7.89
N ALA A 44 1.58 8.97 8.94
CA ALA A 44 0.23 8.77 9.46
C ALA A 44 -0.40 10.08 9.95
N ASN A 45 0.37 10.92 10.64
CA ASN A 45 -0.09 12.24 11.08
C ASN A 45 -0.31 13.19 9.90
N PHE A 46 0.52 13.13 8.88
CA PHE A 46 0.29 13.86 7.63
C PHE A 46 -1.04 13.45 6.99
N PHE A 47 -1.32 12.16 6.82
CA PHE A 47 -2.58 11.68 6.26
C PHE A 47 -3.78 12.16 7.08
N LYS A 48 -3.70 12.09 8.40
CA LYS A 48 -4.74 12.61 9.28
C LYS A 48 -4.96 14.12 9.11
N SER A 49 -3.90 14.89 8.87
CA SER A 49 -4.00 16.33 8.65
C SER A 49 -4.76 16.69 7.36
N THR A 50 -4.83 15.76 6.39
CA THR A 50 -5.52 15.97 5.11
C THR A 50 -7.03 15.74 5.15
N GLU A 51 -7.59 15.26 6.27
CA GLU A 51 -9.02 14.89 6.40
C GLU A 51 -10.01 16.02 6.03
N LYS A 52 -9.62 17.26 6.25
CA LYS A 52 -10.44 18.45 6.00
C LYS A 52 -9.97 19.24 4.78
N GLY A 53 -9.00 18.73 4.04
CA GLY A 53 -8.44 19.40 2.87
C GLY A 53 -9.17 19.03 1.58
N ASP A 54 -8.79 19.70 0.50
CA ASP A 54 -9.34 19.47 -0.84
C ASP A 54 -8.87 18.14 -1.47
N ASN A 55 -7.75 17.60 -0.97
CA ASN A 55 -7.14 16.37 -1.48
C ASN A 55 -6.82 15.43 -0.32
N PRO A 56 -7.82 14.77 0.28
CA PRO A 56 -7.58 13.81 1.35
C PRO A 56 -6.84 12.58 0.82
N VAL A 57 -5.85 12.14 1.58
CA VAL A 57 -5.02 10.96 1.26
C VAL A 57 -4.86 10.05 2.46
N SER A 58 -4.66 8.78 2.22
CA SER A 58 -4.41 7.78 3.25
C SER A 58 -3.76 6.53 2.66
N THR A 59 -3.50 5.56 3.53
CA THR A 59 -3.07 4.21 3.20
C THR A 59 -3.60 3.23 4.24
N HIS A 60 -3.53 1.92 3.99
CA HIS A 60 -3.82 0.94 5.02
C HIS A 60 -2.66 0.82 6.01
N TYR A 61 -1.45 0.63 5.50
CA TYR A 61 -0.25 0.39 6.30
C TYR A 61 0.91 1.30 5.90
N ILE A 62 1.75 1.59 6.86
CA ILE A 62 3.03 2.27 6.67
C ILE A 62 4.10 1.44 7.40
N ILE A 63 5.20 1.17 6.72
CA ILE A 63 6.34 0.44 7.27
C ILE A 63 7.49 1.42 7.46
N ASP A 64 7.96 1.55 8.69
CA ASP A 64 9.11 2.39 9.03
C ASP A 64 10.43 1.75 8.61
N LEU A 65 11.50 2.52 8.57
CA LEU A 65 12.86 2.06 8.22
C LEU A 65 13.36 0.93 9.14
N ASP A 66 12.91 0.91 10.39
CA ASP A 66 13.24 -0.12 11.39
C ASP A 66 12.24 -1.31 11.39
N GLY A 67 11.33 -1.34 10.42
CA GLY A 67 10.34 -2.41 10.26
C GLY A 67 9.08 -2.28 11.12
N LYS A 68 8.96 -1.24 11.94
CA LYS A 68 7.73 -1.00 12.70
C LYS A 68 6.56 -0.69 11.77
N LEU A 69 5.39 -1.23 12.13
CA LEU A 69 4.16 -1.05 11.38
C LEU A 69 3.27 0.01 12.01
N VAL A 70 2.69 0.85 11.16
CA VAL A 70 1.54 1.70 11.51
C VAL A 70 0.38 1.29 10.61
N GLN A 71 -0.81 1.10 11.18
CA GLN A 71 -2.04 0.92 10.42
C GLN A 71 -2.91 2.18 10.54
N CYS A 72 -3.38 2.69 9.40
CA CYS A 72 -4.15 3.92 9.31
C CYS A 72 -5.62 3.70 8.96
N ASN A 73 -5.93 2.67 8.18
CA ASN A 73 -7.29 2.31 7.80
C ASN A 73 -7.52 0.82 7.95
N SER A 74 -8.75 0.44 8.25
CA SER A 74 -9.15 -0.97 8.28
C SER A 74 -8.99 -1.62 6.90
N GLU A 75 -8.61 -2.90 6.87
CA GLU A 75 -8.56 -3.68 5.63
C GLU A 75 -9.93 -3.84 4.97
N SER A 76 -11.03 -3.70 5.74
CA SER A 76 -12.39 -3.72 5.22
C SER A 76 -12.75 -2.47 4.42
N ASP A 77 -12.02 -1.37 4.59
CA ASP A 77 -12.29 -0.09 3.94
C ASP A 77 -11.32 0.18 2.78
N GLY A 78 -11.70 1.06 1.87
CA GLY A 78 -10.86 1.47 0.75
C GLY A 78 -10.08 2.75 1.06
N ALA A 79 -8.78 2.66 1.35
CA ALA A 79 -7.96 3.85 1.62
C ALA A 79 -7.81 4.76 0.40
N TYR A 80 -7.70 6.07 0.60
CA TYR A 80 -7.47 7.06 -0.47
C TYR A 80 -5.98 7.09 -0.86
N ALA A 81 -5.47 5.97 -1.38
CA ALA A 81 -4.03 5.77 -1.58
C ALA A 81 -3.56 5.94 -3.03
N ASN A 82 -4.43 5.68 -4.01
CA ASN A 82 -3.98 5.45 -5.37
C ASN A 82 -4.24 6.62 -6.33
N GLY A 83 -5.12 7.54 -5.97
CA GLY A 83 -5.56 8.58 -6.91
C GLY A 83 -6.30 7.98 -8.12
N GLY A 84 -6.02 8.52 -9.29
CA GLY A 84 -6.64 8.09 -10.55
C GLY A 84 -5.81 7.10 -11.34
N VAL A 85 -6.37 6.69 -12.49
CA VAL A 85 -5.72 5.85 -13.50
C VAL A 85 -5.30 6.74 -14.66
N SER A 86 -4.01 6.76 -15.02
CA SER A 86 -3.50 7.56 -16.14
C SER A 86 -3.27 6.72 -17.39
N GLU A 87 -3.06 7.37 -18.52
CA GLU A 87 -2.75 6.70 -19.78
C GLU A 87 -1.46 5.88 -19.69
N GLY A 88 -1.44 4.71 -20.32
CA GLY A 88 -0.34 3.76 -20.23
C GLY A 88 -0.40 2.82 -19.04
N HIS A 89 -1.50 2.86 -18.25
CA HIS A 89 -1.74 1.91 -17.16
C HIS A 89 -1.80 0.47 -17.65
N ASP A 90 -1.54 -0.47 -16.76
CA ASP A 90 -1.70 -1.89 -17.05
C ASP A 90 -3.17 -2.22 -17.38
N ALA A 91 -3.38 -3.19 -18.28
CA ALA A 91 -4.66 -3.46 -18.92
C ALA A 91 -5.83 -3.83 -17.97
N TRP A 92 -5.51 -4.29 -16.76
CA TRP A 92 -6.53 -4.64 -15.75
C TRP A 92 -7.04 -3.46 -14.92
N TRP A 93 -6.38 -2.30 -14.98
CA TRP A 93 -6.93 -1.07 -14.40
C TRP A 93 -7.96 -0.46 -15.32
N SER A 94 -8.94 0.20 -14.73
CA SER A 94 -10.04 0.84 -15.47
C SER A 94 -10.35 2.21 -14.88
N LYS A 95 -10.62 3.18 -15.75
CA LYS A 95 -11.08 4.50 -15.31
C LYS A 95 -12.52 4.47 -14.75
N SER A 96 -13.28 3.40 -15.02
CA SER A 96 -14.63 3.23 -14.52
C SER A 96 -14.74 2.62 -13.13
N LEU A 97 -13.65 1.99 -12.62
CA LEU A 97 -13.58 1.44 -11.27
C LEU A 97 -12.47 2.13 -10.52
N ASN A 98 -12.83 2.80 -9.42
CA ASN A 98 -11.84 3.41 -8.53
C ASN A 98 -10.90 2.34 -7.94
N PRO A 99 -9.58 2.40 -8.19
CA PRO A 99 -8.63 1.41 -7.69
C PRO A 99 -8.65 1.24 -6.16
N ASN A 100 -8.96 2.30 -5.42
CA ASN A 100 -9.02 2.24 -3.95
C ASN A 100 -10.03 1.22 -3.42
N LEU A 101 -11.05 0.90 -4.19
CA LEU A 101 -12.09 -0.05 -3.78
C LEU A 101 -11.62 -1.51 -3.81
N VAL A 102 -10.58 -1.81 -4.59
CA VAL A 102 -10.10 -3.19 -4.84
C VAL A 102 -8.65 -3.43 -4.42
N THR A 103 -8.04 -2.47 -3.74
CA THR A 103 -6.63 -2.53 -3.33
C THR A 103 -6.43 -2.47 -1.83
N LEU A 104 -5.35 -3.08 -1.35
CA LEU A 104 -4.71 -2.83 -0.08
C LEU A 104 -3.38 -2.12 -0.36
N SER A 105 -3.14 -0.99 0.28
CA SER A 105 -1.97 -0.15 0.02
C SER A 105 -1.01 -0.14 1.20
N ILE A 106 0.27 -0.29 0.90
CA ILE A 106 1.37 -0.29 1.88
C ILE A 106 2.38 0.77 1.48
N GLU A 107 2.55 1.77 2.33
CA GLU A 107 3.59 2.78 2.20
C GLU A 107 4.89 2.32 2.87
N HIS A 108 6.01 2.55 2.21
CA HIS A 108 7.34 2.32 2.76
C HIS A 108 8.01 3.65 2.98
N VAL A 109 8.45 3.94 4.21
CA VAL A 109 9.17 5.18 4.51
C VAL A 109 10.43 5.24 3.66
N LYS A 110 10.56 6.30 2.89
CA LYS A 110 11.73 6.64 2.08
C LYS A 110 12.08 8.09 2.30
N LEU A 111 13.36 8.36 2.56
CA LEU A 111 13.85 9.69 2.93
C LEU A 111 13.93 10.62 1.71
N SER A 112 14.23 10.07 0.54
CA SER A 112 14.38 10.83 -0.70
C SER A 112 13.03 11.10 -1.36
N ARG A 113 12.81 12.33 -1.81
CA ARG A 113 11.56 12.77 -2.44
C ARG A 113 11.22 12.09 -3.76
N ASP A 114 12.19 11.48 -4.41
CA ASP A 114 12.05 10.72 -5.64
C ASP A 114 11.91 9.20 -5.41
N ASN A 115 11.80 8.77 -4.16
CA ASN A 115 11.75 7.36 -3.76
C ASN A 115 12.99 6.53 -4.17
N SER A 116 14.13 7.17 -4.42
CA SER A 116 15.33 6.48 -4.93
C SER A 116 16.06 5.61 -3.90
N ASP A 117 15.69 5.71 -2.61
CA ASP A 117 16.31 4.92 -1.56
C ASP A 117 15.99 3.42 -1.70
N ASP A 118 16.98 2.58 -1.39
CA ASP A 118 16.77 1.16 -1.21
C ASP A 118 15.96 0.87 0.05
N ILE A 119 15.35 -0.32 0.09
CA ILE A 119 14.61 -0.83 1.25
C ILE A 119 15.60 -1.45 2.24
N PRO A 120 15.75 -0.94 3.49
CA PRO A 120 16.58 -1.58 4.52
C PRO A 120 16.05 -2.98 4.88
N ASP A 121 16.94 -3.87 5.35
CA ASP A 121 16.59 -5.26 5.66
C ASP A 121 15.42 -5.39 6.65
N MET A 122 15.38 -4.60 7.72
CA MET A 122 14.29 -4.65 8.69
C MET A 122 12.94 -4.23 8.07
N GLN A 123 12.94 -3.20 7.23
CA GLN A 123 11.76 -2.76 6.49
C GLN A 123 11.33 -3.82 5.46
N LYS A 124 12.29 -4.44 4.78
CA LYS A 124 12.06 -5.52 3.82
C LYS A 124 11.38 -6.73 4.48
N GLU A 125 11.93 -7.21 5.60
CA GLU A 125 11.38 -8.35 6.34
C GLU A 125 9.95 -8.09 6.82
N ALA A 126 9.70 -6.90 7.39
CA ALA A 126 8.35 -6.49 7.80
C ALA A 126 7.38 -6.38 6.61
N SER A 127 7.86 -5.85 5.48
CA SER A 127 7.07 -5.75 4.24
C SER A 127 6.66 -7.13 3.72
N PHE A 128 7.59 -8.05 3.62
CA PHE A 128 7.34 -9.40 3.12
C PHE A 128 6.35 -10.17 3.99
N LEU A 129 6.52 -10.07 5.31
CA LEU A 129 5.60 -10.69 6.27
C LEU A 129 4.19 -10.11 6.17
N LEU A 130 4.06 -8.79 6.13
CA LEU A 130 2.76 -8.11 5.96
C LEU A 130 2.09 -8.52 4.66
N VAL A 131 2.81 -8.48 3.52
CA VAL A 131 2.26 -8.90 2.22
C VAL A 131 1.78 -10.34 2.26
N LYS A 132 2.52 -11.25 2.92
CA LYS A 132 2.11 -12.65 3.10
C LYS A 132 0.79 -12.74 3.87
N HIS A 133 0.66 -12.04 5.00
CA HIS A 133 -0.57 -12.01 5.81
C HIS A 133 -1.75 -11.46 5.02
N LEU A 134 -1.56 -10.39 4.24
CA LEU A 134 -2.62 -9.82 3.40
C LEU A 134 -3.06 -10.79 2.29
N CYS A 135 -2.11 -11.48 1.65
CA CYS A 135 -2.43 -12.51 0.67
C CYS A 135 -3.26 -13.64 1.28
N GLU A 136 -2.92 -14.09 2.49
CA GLU A 136 -3.62 -15.17 3.20
C GLU A 136 -5.04 -14.75 3.62
N ARG A 137 -5.17 -13.57 4.24
CA ARG A 137 -6.48 -13.08 4.73
C ARG A 137 -7.48 -12.78 3.61
N HIS A 138 -7.00 -12.31 2.47
CA HIS A 138 -7.86 -11.83 1.37
C HIS A 138 -7.83 -12.71 0.13
N ASN A 139 -7.14 -13.86 0.17
CA ASN A 139 -6.95 -14.73 -0.99
C ASN A 139 -6.36 -13.99 -2.22
N ILE A 140 -5.43 -13.07 -2.00
CA ILE A 140 -4.76 -12.35 -3.08
C ILE A 140 -3.65 -13.25 -3.66
N PRO A 141 -3.59 -13.43 -4.99
CA PRO A 141 -2.57 -14.27 -5.61
C PRO A 141 -1.14 -13.78 -5.31
N ARG A 142 -0.27 -14.72 -4.92
CA ARG A 142 1.15 -14.46 -4.54
C ARG A 142 2.04 -14.32 -5.79
N ARG A 143 1.70 -13.42 -6.68
CA ARG A 143 2.38 -13.17 -7.96
C ARG A 143 2.21 -11.74 -8.40
N TRP A 144 2.92 -11.37 -9.47
CA TRP A 144 2.64 -10.11 -10.17
C TRP A 144 1.17 -9.98 -10.50
N ALA A 145 0.65 -8.76 -10.32
CA ALA A 145 -0.74 -8.44 -10.62
C ALA A 145 -1.09 -8.70 -12.09
N ASN A 146 -2.31 -9.16 -12.28
CA ASN A 146 -2.98 -9.27 -13.57
C ASN A 146 -4.50 -9.06 -13.39
N ALA A 147 -5.33 -9.35 -14.37
CA ALA A 147 -6.78 -9.16 -14.31
C ALA A 147 -7.48 -9.90 -13.14
N GLU A 148 -6.86 -10.94 -12.59
CA GLU A 148 -7.42 -11.74 -11.49
C GLU A 148 -7.00 -11.22 -10.10
N GLY A 149 -5.99 -10.36 -10.02
CA GLY A 149 -5.42 -9.84 -8.78
C GLY A 149 -3.91 -10.04 -8.70
N GLY A 150 -3.32 -9.74 -7.55
CA GLY A 150 -1.90 -9.91 -7.29
C GLY A 150 -1.24 -8.67 -6.70
N ILE A 151 0.07 -8.55 -6.83
CA ILE A 151 0.90 -7.54 -6.16
C ILE A 151 1.60 -6.71 -7.22
N THR A 152 1.62 -5.39 -7.05
CA THR A 152 2.31 -4.47 -7.97
C THR A 152 2.65 -3.14 -7.28
N GLY A 153 3.33 -2.25 -7.98
CA GLY A 153 3.58 -0.88 -7.54
C GLY A 153 2.56 0.12 -8.04
N HIS A 154 2.58 1.31 -7.47
CA HIS A 154 1.68 2.42 -7.86
C HIS A 154 1.84 2.81 -9.34
N TYR A 155 3.03 2.67 -9.90
CA TYR A 155 3.33 2.93 -11.33
C TYR A 155 2.43 2.14 -12.30
N SER A 156 1.89 1.00 -11.87
CA SER A 156 1.07 0.15 -12.76
C SER A 156 -0.26 0.78 -13.15
N MET A 157 -0.81 1.67 -12.30
CA MET A 157 -2.08 2.36 -12.57
C MET A 157 -1.90 3.83 -12.97
N ASP A 158 -0.84 4.47 -12.51
CA ASP A 158 -0.55 5.88 -12.83
C ASP A 158 0.92 6.06 -13.26
N PRO A 159 1.31 5.52 -14.43
CA PRO A 159 2.69 5.59 -14.90
C PRO A 159 3.14 7.02 -15.24
N ILE A 160 2.21 7.94 -15.47
CA ILE A 160 2.54 9.34 -15.79
C ILE A 160 3.00 10.10 -14.54
N HIS A 161 2.26 9.98 -13.43
CA HIS A 161 2.51 10.78 -12.22
C HIS A 161 3.20 9.99 -11.09
N ARG A 162 3.23 8.66 -11.20
CA ARG A 162 3.72 7.73 -10.17
C ARG A 162 4.77 6.73 -10.69
N SER A 163 5.47 7.07 -11.78
CA SER A 163 6.51 6.23 -12.38
C SER A 163 7.62 5.83 -11.39
N PHE A 164 7.91 6.66 -10.39
CA PHE A 164 8.90 6.42 -9.33
C PHE A 164 8.31 5.92 -8.01
N CYS A 165 7.07 5.45 -8.01
CA CYS A 165 6.46 4.88 -6.81
C CYS A 165 6.21 3.37 -6.99
N PRO A 166 6.84 2.52 -6.18
CA PRO A 166 7.56 2.79 -4.92
C PRO A 166 9.03 3.19 -5.06
N GLY A 167 9.63 3.23 -6.24
CA GLY A 167 11.07 3.25 -6.47
C GLY A 167 11.69 1.86 -6.31
N PRO A 168 12.97 1.72 -5.92
CA PRO A 168 13.61 0.44 -5.68
C PRO A 168 12.82 -0.39 -4.65
N TYR A 169 12.49 -1.62 -5.04
CA TYR A 169 11.84 -2.61 -4.18
C TYR A 169 12.29 -4.01 -4.58
N PRO A 170 12.58 -4.92 -3.64
CA PRO A 170 13.16 -6.23 -3.95
C PRO A 170 12.09 -7.24 -4.40
N TRP A 171 11.50 -7.04 -5.57
CA TRP A 171 10.38 -7.81 -6.11
C TRP A 171 10.66 -9.30 -6.24
N GLU A 172 11.85 -9.68 -6.77
CA GLU A 172 12.21 -11.09 -6.94
C GLU A 172 12.33 -11.81 -5.59
N GLU A 173 12.94 -11.14 -4.60
CA GLU A 173 13.03 -11.67 -3.24
C GLU A 173 11.65 -11.81 -2.59
N LEU A 174 10.74 -10.83 -2.79
CA LEU A 174 9.37 -10.91 -2.32
C LEU A 174 8.67 -12.15 -2.85
N PHE A 175 8.67 -12.35 -4.17
CA PHE A 175 7.97 -13.49 -4.78
C PHE A 175 8.61 -14.82 -4.42
N ALA A 176 9.92 -14.89 -4.27
CA ALA A 176 10.61 -16.06 -3.74
C ALA A 176 10.14 -16.37 -2.30
N TYR A 177 10.10 -15.35 -1.43
CA TYR A 177 9.63 -15.48 -0.05
C TYR A 177 8.17 -15.97 0.03
N LEU A 178 7.28 -15.38 -0.76
CA LEU A 178 5.84 -15.72 -0.76
C LEU A 178 5.56 -17.15 -1.26
N ASN A 179 6.41 -17.70 -2.10
CA ASN A 179 6.25 -19.02 -2.73
C ASN A 179 7.19 -20.08 -2.14
N THR A 180 7.92 -19.77 -1.08
CA THR A 180 8.68 -20.77 -0.32
C THR A 180 7.69 -21.68 0.40
N GLU A 181 7.69 -22.97 0.05
CA GLU A 181 6.95 -24.00 0.80
C GLU A 181 7.56 -24.14 2.19
N LYS A 182 6.69 -24.15 3.22
CA LYS A 182 7.07 -24.55 4.58
C LYS A 182 6.78 -26.01 4.80
#